data_24706ec460da4b2582f3b8a296af7318
#
_entry.id   24706ec460da4b2582f3b8a296af7318
#
_cell.length_a   1.000
_cell.length_b   1.000
_cell.length_c   1.000
_cell.angle_alpha   90.00
_cell.angle_beta   90.00
_cell.angle_gamma   90.00
#
_symmetry.space_group_name_H-M   'P 1'
#
loop_
_entity.id
_entity.type
_entity.pdbx_description
1 polymer ?
#
loop_
_entity_poly.entity_id
_entity_poly.type
_entity_poly.pdbx_seq_one_letter_code
_entity_poly.pdbx_strand_id
1 'polypeptide(L)'
;MDQAERQRMERMIDREVKQRFTAGAVNRVALRQPGDDPDELLVRVFVAVADPAQDPERALQEWAEAHGTGMKRLRRELSLRLPEASLLEFTVHDAGGPQDAPRITMPDDPALTSLPLPAREIVETTLALLRASYVFPDRAEQAATAIEARLAAGEYDDLGEAALAERLTAQLDEICSDKHLRVRAMTPRPAAPGRRGRAEPGPSRPRRERVRSSGHPGNYGIRRVERLDGNVGYIDLHGVAPPDEAGPAITAAMELVKGTYALIIDLRHNHGGSPHGVAYWCSYLFPDADTHLGDIYRADTGETTQFWSLAYVPGTRYLDQPVYLLTSHETFSGGEDLCYTLQAQGRAQVIGETTGGGAHPTRTIPISRTVAVSVPFARSVNPVTGTNWQGTGVLPDTAVPAAEAYDVAYGQALRHVLSISVPPPVADEARAALAGLPAPARDATAQD
;
A
#
# COMPACT_ATOMS: atom_id res chain seq x y z
N MET A 1 17.70 2.05 -7.55
CA MET A 1 16.74 2.39 -8.65
C MET A 1 17.27 1.78 -9.94
N ASP A 2 16.48 0.97 -10.65
CA ASP A 2 16.88 0.40 -11.94
C ASP A 2 16.74 1.42 -13.08
N GLN A 3 17.28 1.08 -14.25
CA GLN A 3 17.28 1.99 -15.41
C GLN A 3 15.86 2.31 -15.92
N ALA A 4 14.94 1.36 -15.84
CA ALA A 4 13.56 1.54 -16.29
C ALA A 4 12.78 2.46 -15.33
N GLU A 5 12.97 2.28 -14.03
CA GLU A 5 12.40 3.11 -12.97
C GLU A 5 12.90 4.55 -13.06
N ARG A 6 14.19 4.72 -13.30
CA ARG A 6 14.80 6.03 -13.54
C ARG A 6 14.19 6.73 -14.76
N GLN A 7 14.04 6.05 -15.90
CA GLN A 7 13.42 6.62 -17.09
C GLN A 7 11.94 6.96 -16.88
N ARG A 8 11.20 6.20 -16.07
CA ARG A 8 9.81 6.54 -15.70
C ARG A 8 9.77 7.83 -14.89
N MET A 9 10.67 7.97 -13.93
CA MET A 9 10.79 9.15 -13.07
C MET A 9 11.19 10.39 -13.87
N GLU A 10 12.15 10.28 -14.78
CA GLU A 10 12.53 11.37 -15.71
C GLU A 10 11.34 11.85 -16.53
N ARG A 11 10.58 10.92 -17.11
CA ARG A 11 9.38 11.28 -17.90
C ARG A 11 8.28 11.92 -17.03
N MET A 12 8.12 11.48 -15.80
CA MET A 12 7.17 12.06 -14.85
C MET A 12 7.57 13.51 -14.54
N ILE A 13 8.81 13.74 -14.14
CA ILE A 13 9.32 15.06 -13.80
C ILE A 13 9.29 15.99 -15.02
N ASP A 14 9.71 15.53 -16.20
CA ASP A 14 9.67 16.31 -17.43
C ASP A 14 8.25 16.75 -17.80
N ARG A 15 7.27 15.87 -17.63
CA ARG A 15 5.85 16.19 -17.85
C ARG A 15 5.34 17.22 -16.85
N GLU A 16 5.61 17.05 -15.57
CA GLU A 16 5.19 17.97 -14.51
C GLU A 16 5.81 19.36 -14.67
N VAL A 17 7.09 19.42 -15.01
CA VAL A 17 7.79 20.68 -15.29
C VAL A 17 7.16 21.38 -16.50
N LYS A 18 6.95 20.67 -17.61
CA LYS A 18 6.37 21.24 -18.83
C LYS A 18 4.92 21.69 -18.68
N GLN A 19 4.14 21.04 -17.81
CA GLN A 19 2.76 21.46 -17.53
C GLN A 19 2.65 22.75 -16.70
N ARG A 20 3.67 23.04 -15.89
CA ARG A 20 3.65 24.19 -14.96
C ARG A 20 4.27 25.46 -15.50
N PHE A 21 5.13 25.31 -16.47
CA PHE A 21 5.81 26.45 -17.06
C PHE A 21 5.30 26.68 -18.48
N THR A 22 5.21 27.94 -18.88
CA THR A 22 4.74 28.35 -20.20
C THR A 22 5.43 27.54 -21.29
N ALA A 23 4.72 27.14 -22.32
CA ALA A 23 5.26 26.32 -23.42
C ALA A 23 6.55 26.97 -23.99
N GLY A 24 7.64 26.20 -23.94
CA GLY A 24 8.96 26.67 -24.37
C GLY A 24 9.89 27.18 -23.28
N ALA A 25 9.39 27.43 -22.07
CA ALA A 25 10.24 27.91 -20.95
C ALA A 25 11.20 26.83 -20.42
N VAL A 26 10.86 25.55 -20.60
CA VAL A 26 11.71 24.43 -20.20
C VAL A 26 11.93 23.48 -21.36
N ASN A 27 13.19 23.27 -21.73
CA ASN A 27 13.56 22.41 -22.86
C ASN A 27 13.58 20.92 -22.46
N ARG A 28 14.20 20.59 -21.34
CA ARG A 28 14.30 19.22 -20.86
C ARG A 28 14.58 19.15 -19.35
N VAL A 29 14.32 18.01 -18.78
CA VAL A 29 14.73 17.63 -17.43
C VAL A 29 15.67 16.44 -17.53
N ALA A 30 16.72 16.41 -16.74
CA ALA A 30 17.61 15.26 -16.62
C ALA A 30 17.80 14.90 -15.16
N LEU A 31 17.72 13.60 -14.88
CA LEU A 31 18.08 13.03 -13.60
C LEU A 31 19.52 12.49 -13.66
N ARG A 32 20.32 12.83 -12.68
CA ARG A 32 21.65 12.26 -12.51
C ARG A 32 21.78 11.69 -11.12
N GLN A 33 22.45 10.57 -11.02
CA GLN A 33 22.88 9.95 -9.78
C GLN A 33 24.35 10.32 -9.59
N PRO A 34 24.72 11.14 -8.59
CA PRO A 34 26.09 11.45 -8.30
C PRO A 34 26.67 10.32 -7.46
N GLY A 35 27.66 9.60 -7.97
CA GLY A 35 28.36 8.57 -7.21
C GLY A 35 27.64 7.22 -7.11
N ASP A 36 28.08 6.40 -6.19
CA ASP A 36 27.63 5.01 -5.97
C ASP A 36 26.43 4.89 -5.01
N ASP A 37 25.87 5.98 -4.51
CA ASP A 37 24.71 5.96 -3.62
C ASP A 37 23.42 5.97 -4.45
N PRO A 38 22.63 4.88 -4.43
CA PRO A 38 21.39 4.78 -5.19
C PRO A 38 20.30 5.75 -4.73
N ASP A 39 20.47 6.33 -3.54
CA ASP A 39 19.45 7.16 -2.89
C ASP A 39 19.67 8.67 -3.14
N GLU A 40 20.74 9.04 -3.81
CA GLU A 40 21.06 10.43 -4.15
C GLU A 40 20.65 10.79 -5.57
N LEU A 41 19.78 11.80 -5.73
CA LEU A 41 19.30 12.27 -7.02
C LEU A 41 19.62 13.74 -7.25
N LEU A 42 20.19 14.04 -8.44
CA LEU A 42 20.33 15.40 -8.95
C LEU A 42 19.26 15.65 -10.01
N VAL A 43 18.42 16.66 -9.82
CA VAL A 43 17.46 17.12 -10.82
C VAL A 43 18.05 18.34 -11.54
N ARG A 44 18.23 18.23 -12.85
CA ARG A 44 18.69 19.33 -13.72
C ARG A 44 17.57 19.75 -14.62
N VAL A 45 17.14 21.01 -14.51
CA VAL A 45 16.15 21.63 -15.38
C VAL A 45 16.87 22.52 -16.39
N PHE A 46 16.70 22.25 -17.66
CA PHE A 46 17.28 23.02 -18.74
C PHE A 46 16.21 23.96 -19.31
N VAL A 47 16.48 25.24 -19.27
CA VAL A 47 15.56 26.30 -19.71
C VAL A 47 16.11 26.99 -20.96
N ALA A 48 15.22 27.44 -21.84
CA ALA A 48 15.60 28.28 -22.96
C ALA A 48 15.75 29.72 -22.45
N VAL A 49 16.94 30.23 -22.52
CA VAL A 49 17.21 31.65 -22.31
C VAL A 49 16.93 32.40 -23.62
N ALA A 50 16.08 33.40 -23.60
CA ALA A 50 15.41 33.93 -24.78
C ALA A 50 16.32 34.81 -25.73
N ASP A 51 17.49 35.22 -25.26
CA ASP A 51 18.36 36.10 -26.07
C ASP A 51 19.83 35.65 -26.00
N PRO A 52 20.39 35.10 -27.08
CA PRO A 52 21.79 34.70 -27.15
C PRO A 52 22.79 35.87 -27.07
N ALA A 53 22.34 37.12 -27.15
CA ALA A 53 23.19 38.33 -27.02
C ALA A 53 23.27 38.80 -25.55
N GLN A 54 22.52 38.27 -24.64
CA GLN A 54 22.53 38.63 -23.24
C GLN A 54 23.55 37.78 -22.48
N ASP A 55 24.13 38.33 -21.39
CA ASP A 55 24.99 37.57 -20.48
C ASP A 55 24.23 36.36 -19.92
N PRO A 56 24.70 35.14 -20.18
CA PRO A 56 23.96 33.90 -19.77
C PRO A 56 23.67 33.82 -18.30
N GLU A 57 24.54 34.33 -17.43
CA GLU A 57 24.38 34.31 -15.98
C GLU A 57 23.24 35.25 -15.56
N ARG A 58 23.20 36.45 -16.13
CA ARG A 58 22.15 37.42 -15.87
C ARG A 58 20.80 36.96 -16.41
N ALA A 59 20.76 36.42 -17.60
CA ALA A 59 19.53 35.91 -18.22
C ALA A 59 18.95 34.71 -17.42
N LEU A 60 19.82 33.83 -16.91
CA LEU A 60 19.41 32.72 -16.06
C LEU A 60 18.87 33.22 -14.69
N GLN A 61 19.47 34.30 -14.17
CA GLN A 61 19.02 34.93 -12.92
C GLN A 61 17.65 35.62 -13.09
N GLU A 62 17.43 36.34 -14.15
CA GLU A 62 16.15 36.95 -14.51
C GLU A 62 15.05 35.86 -14.70
N TRP A 63 15.40 34.76 -15.35
CA TRP A 63 14.50 33.60 -15.47
C TRP A 63 14.16 33.01 -14.12
N ALA A 64 15.14 32.80 -13.24
CA ALA A 64 14.95 32.26 -11.88
C ALA A 64 14.12 33.17 -10.99
N GLU A 65 14.25 34.49 -11.11
CA GLU A 65 13.43 35.46 -10.41
C GLU A 65 11.97 35.42 -10.90
N ALA A 66 11.75 35.34 -12.22
CA ALA A 66 10.42 35.24 -12.81
C ALA A 66 9.69 33.95 -12.47
N HIS A 67 10.42 32.82 -12.35
CA HIS A 67 9.85 31.49 -12.17
C HIS A 67 10.18 30.87 -10.79
N GLY A 68 10.90 31.58 -9.92
CA GLY A 68 11.46 31.04 -8.69
C GLY A 68 10.44 30.44 -7.73
N THR A 69 9.25 31.03 -7.62
CA THR A 69 8.18 30.48 -6.80
C THR A 69 7.68 29.14 -7.33
N GLY A 70 7.48 29.03 -8.65
CA GLY A 70 7.07 27.79 -9.30
C GLY A 70 8.13 26.68 -9.16
N MET A 71 9.42 27.05 -9.30
CA MET A 71 10.54 26.11 -9.16
C MET A 71 10.71 25.62 -7.71
N LYS A 72 10.57 26.50 -6.72
CA LYS A 72 10.59 26.13 -5.30
C LYS A 72 9.44 25.19 -4.97
N ARG A 73 8.26 25.45 -5.50
CA ARG A 73 7.09 24.58 -5.35
C ARG A 73 7.33 23.21 -6.00
N LEU A 74 7.87 23.17 -7.22
CA LEU A 74 8.21 21.93 -7.91
C LEU A 74 9.25 21.11 -7.14
N ARG A 75 10.34 21.74 -6.68
CA ARG A 75 11.34 21.08 -5.85
C ARG A 75 10.73 20.44 -4.61
N ARG A 76 9.86 21.18 -3.91
CA ARG A 76 9.13 20.68 -2.74
C ARG A 76 8.31 19.45 -3.05
N GLU A 77 7.54 19.46 -4.13
CA GLU A 77 6.71 18.33 -4.52
C GLU A 77 7.53 17.10 -4.91
N LEU A 78 8.63 17.30 -5.61
CA LEU A 78 9.56 16.22 -5.93
C LEU A 78 10.19 15.62 -4.67
N SER A 79 10.59 16.45 -3.71
CA SER A 79 11.12 15.99 -2.41
C SER A 79 10.11 15.19 -1.59
N LEU A 80 8.81 15.42 -1.79
CA LEU A 80 7.73 14.68 -1.12
C LEU A 80 7.38 13.35 -1.83
N ARG A 81 7.60 13.28 -3.14
CA ARG A 81 7.22 12.14 -3.98
C ARG A 81 8.35 11.11 -4.18
N LEU A 82 9.59 11.52 -3.99
CA LEU A 82 10.74 10.63 -4.10
C LEU A 82 10.90 9.87 -2.78
N PRO A 83 10.64 8.56 -2.73
CA PRO A 83 10.78 7.79 -1.50
C PRO A 83 12.25 7.72 -1.12
N GLU A 84 12.58 8.20 0.09
CA GLU A 84 13.89 8.10 0.74
C GLU A 84 15.09 8.69 -0.01
N ALA A 85 14.93 9.08 -1.27
CA ALA A 85 15.97 9.76 -2.02
C ALA A 85 16.14 11.18 -1.48
N SER A 86 17.29 11.46 -0.94
CA SER A 86 17.68 12.83 -0.63
C SER A 86 17.86 13.57 -1.95
N LEU A 87 16.91 14.42 -2.32
CA LEU A 87 17.10 15.35 -3.43
C LEU A 87 18.25 16.27 -3.06
N LEU A 88 19.47 15.92 -3.48
CA LEU A 88 20.67 16.62 -3.10
C LEU A 88 20.76 18.01 -3.71
N GLU A 89 20.38 18.12 -4.97
CA GLU A 89 20.52 19.36 -5.70
C GLU A 89 19.44 19.50 -6.77
N PHE A 90 18.82 20.68 -6.80
CA PHE A 90 17.91 21.07 -7.87
C PHE A 90 18.53 22.29 -8.58
N THR A 91 18.97 22.10 -9.82
CA THR A 91 19.69 23.12 -10.56
C THR A 91 18.98 23.50 -11.86
N VAL A 92 19.04 24.78 -12.20
CA VAL A 92 18.54 25.36 -13.45
C VAL A 92 19.74 25.69 -14.34
N HIS A 93 19.69 25.28 -15.58
CA HIS A 93 20.75 25.43 -16.58
C HIS A 93 20.20 26.07 -17.83
N ASP A 94 21.01 26.85 -18.53
CA ASP A 94 20.72 27.25 -19.91
C ASP A 94 20.81 26.04 -20.86
N ALA A 95 19.77 25.82 -21.65
CA ALA A 95 19.70 24.70 -22.60
C ALA A 95 20.63 24.84 -23.81
N GLY A 96 21.05 26.05 -24.17
CA GLY A 96 21.96 26.37 -25.28
C GLY A 96 23.42 26.50 -24.87
N GLY A 97 23.70 26.51 -23.55
CA GLY A 97 25.05 26.75 -23.03
C GLY A 97 25.95 25.50 -23.03
N PRO A 98 27.30 25.68 -22.97
CA PRO A 98 28.25 24.59 -22.77
C PRO A 98 28.01 23.86 -21.46
N GLN A 99 28.57 22.65 -21.34
CA GLN A 99 28.37 21.79 -20.14
C GLN A 99 28.78 22.45 -18.80
N ASP A 100 29.68 23.41 -18.86
CA ASP A 100 30.20 24.18 -17.73
C ASP A 100 29.56 25.58 -17.61
N ALA A 101 28.45 25.84 -18.31
CA ALA A 101 27.72 27.09 -18.24
C ALA A 101 27.22 27.40 -16.80
N PRO A 102 27.02 28.68 -16.47
CA PRO A 102 26.47 29.10 -15.19
C PRO A 102 25.18 28.32 -14.85
N ARG A 103 25.06 27.94 -13.60
CA ARG A 103 23.90 27.23 -13.06
C ARG A 103 23.39 27.94 -11.81
N ILE A 104 22.09 27.98 -11.65
CA ILE A 104 21.48 28.43 -10.39
C ILE A 104 21.06 27.21 -9.60
N THR A 105 21.62 27.06 -8.42
CA THR A 105 21.16 26.07 -7.45
C THR A 105 19.97 26.64 -6.68
N MET A 106 18.82 25.98 -6.78
CA MET A 106 17.65 26.36 -6.02
C MET A 106 17.85 25.94 -4.56
N PRO A 107 17.89 26.89 -3.60
CA PRO A 107 18.14 26.58 -2.21
C PRO A 107 17.06 25.68 -1.63
N ASP A 108 17.47 24.80 -0.74
CA ASP A 108 16.55 24.10 0.13
C ASP A 108 16.05 25.09 1.15
N ASP A 109 14.77 25.44 1.08
CA ASP A 109 14.15 26.30 2.10
C ASP A 109 13.31 25.44 3.03
N PRO A 110 13.88 25.01 4.17
CA PRO A 110 13.16 24.20 5.14
C PRO A 110 11.93 24.94 5.72
N ALA A 111 11.88 26.25 5.64
CA ALA A 111 10.71 27.02 6.06
C ALA A 111 9.53 26.81 5.11
N LEU A 112 9.77 26.74 3.80
CA LEU A 112 8.71 26.44 2.80
C LEU A 112 8.19 25.00 2.91
N THR A 113 9.00 24.05 3.39
CA THR A 113 8.57 22.66 3.65
C THR A 113 7.88 22.51 5.01
N SER A 114 8.00 23.48 5.91
CA SER A 114 7.42 23.44 7.27
C SER A 114 6.07 24.15 7.41
N LEU A 115 5.69 25.01 6.48
CA LEU A 115 4.40 25.70 6.51
C LEU A 115 3.29 24.76 6.03
N PRO A 116 2.12 24.75 6.71
CA PRO A 116 0.94 24.06 6.20
C PRO A 116 0.54 24.64 4.83
N LEU A 117 0.08 23.76 3.93
CA LEU A 117 -0.44 24.19 2.64
C LEU A 117 -1.80 24.89 2.82
N PRO A 118 -2.11 25.95 2.03
CA PRO A 118 -3.46 26.45 1.95
C PRO A 118 -4.45 25.35 1.57
N ALA A 119 -5.64 25.37 2.15
CA ALA A 119 -6.70 24.37 1.88
C ALA A 119 -6.96 24.21 0.37
N ARG A 120 -7.05 25.32 -0.37
CA ARG A 120 -7.19 25.32 -1.84
C ARG A 120 -6.11 24.49 -2.54
N GLU A 121 -4.86 24.64 -2.14
CA GLU A 121 -3.74 23.93 -2.77
C GLU A 121 -3.77 22.42 -2.47
N ILE A 122 -4.19 22.04 -1.27
CA ILE A 122 -4.40 20.62 -0.91
C ILE A 122 -5.51 20.01 -1.78
N VAL A 123 -6.63 20.73 -1.93
CA VAL A 123 -7.76 20.29 -2.76
C VAL A 123 -7.32 20.12 -4.22
N GLU A 124 -6.77 21.16 -4.83
CA GLU A 124 -6.33 21.15 -6.23
C GLU A 124 -5.31 20.04 -6.50
N THR A 125 -4.36 19.85 -5.59
CA THR A 125 -3.36 18.77 -5.71
C THR A 125 -4.02 17.38 -5.59
N THR A 126 -4.97 17.21 -4.65
CA THR A 126 -5.73 15.97 -4.51
C THR A 126 -6.47 15.63 -5.80
N LEU A 127 -7.16 16.60 -6.39
CA LEU A 127 -7.91 16.39 -7.64
C LEU A 127 -7.02 16.08 -8.83
N ALA A 128 -5.86 16.75 -8.94
CA ALA A 128 -4.88 16.46 -9.97
C ALA A 128 -4.34 15.02 -9.86
N LEU A 129 -4.06 14.56 -8.65
CA LEU A 129 -3.61 13.18 -8.39
C LEU A 129 -4.72 12.15 -8.67
N LEU A 130 -5.95 12.48 -8.33
CA LEU A 130 -7.10 11.64 -8.61
C LEU A 130 -7.29 11.44 -10.12
N ARG A 131 -7.32 12.51 -10.90
CA ARG A 131 -7.41 12.47 -12.38
C ARG A 131 -6.26 11.68 -13.03
N ALA A 132 -5.05 11.82 -12.47
CA ALA A 132 -3.86 11.19 -13.03
C ALA A 132 -3.73 9.70 -12.71
N SER A 133 -4.36 9.21 -11.63
CA SER A 133 -4.00 7.91 -11.08
C SER A 133 -5.17 7.02 -10.65
N TYR A 134 -6.38 7.55 -10.49
CA TYR A 134 -7.50 6.74 -10.03
C TYR A 134 -7.92 5.69 -11.06
N VAL A 135 -8.18 4.48 -10.58
CA VAL A 135 -8.47 3.31 -11.42
C VAL A 135 -9.74 3.47 -12.29
N PHE A 136 -10.64 4.38 -11.91
CA PHE A 136 -11.87 4.70 -12.66
C PHE A 136 -11.86 6.17 -13.11
N PRO A 137 -11.36 6.50 -14.34
CA PRO A 137 -11.23 7.87 -14.81
C PRO A 137 -12.54 8.66 -14.80
N ASP A 138 -13.67 8.04 -15.17
CA ASP A 138 -14.98 8.70 -15.18
C ASP A 138 -15.42 9.11 -13.77
N ARG A 139 -15.17 8.26 -12.76
CA ARG A 139 -15.45 8.58 -11.36
C ARG A 139 -14.51 9.65 -10.82
N ALA A 140 -13.24 9.64 -11.26
CA ALA A 140 -12.29 10.69 -10.93
C ALA A 140 -12.79 12.06 -11.40
N GLU A 141 -13.29 12.15 -12.63
CA GLU A 141 -13.79 13.40 -13.19
C GLU A 141 -15.09 13.86 -12.52
N GLN A 142 -16.00 12.95 -12.22
CA GLN A 142 -17.21 13.26 -11.44
C GLN A 142 -16.87 13.84 -10.06
N ALA A 143 -15.94 13.19 -9.34
CA ALA A 143 -15.51 13.64 -8.03
C ALA A 143 -14.78 14.99 -8.12
N ALA A 144 -13.92 15.16 -9.12
CA ALA A 144 -13.20 16.41 -9.31
C ALA A 144 -14.15 17.58 -9.59
N THR A 145 -15.10 17.41 -10.52
CA THR A 145 -16.09 18.46 -10.82
C THR A 145 -16.93 18.86 -9.61
N ALA A 146 -17.39 17.88 -8.82
CA ALA A 146 -18.17 18.15 -7.62
C ALA A 146 -17.36 18.88 -6.54
N ILE A 147 -16.10 18.48 -6.32
CA ILE A 147 -15.25 19.09 -5.31
C ILE A 147 -14.75 20.48 -5.77
N GLU A 148 -14.49 20.70 -7.06
CA GLU A 148 -14.16 22.02 -7.62
C GLU A 148 -15.32 23.02 -7.43
N ALA A 149 -16.57 22.59 -7.61
CA ALA A 149 -17.73 23.43 -7.34
C ALA A 149 -17.82 23.83 -5.86
N ARG A 150 -17.56 22.92 -4.93
CA ARG A 150 -17.50 23.19 -3.49
C ARG A 150 -16.32 24.11 -3.11
N LEU A 151 -15.17 23.92 -3.78
CA LEU A 151 -14.01 24.81 -3.62
C LEU A 151 -14.32 26.24 -4.07
N ALA A 152 -15.01 26.39 -5.19
CA ALA A 152 -15.45 27.69 -5.69
C ALA A 152 -16.47 28.35 -4.76
N ALA A 153 -17.29 27.58 -4.05
CA ALA A 153 -18.24 28.04 -3.05
C ALA A 153 -17.59 28.41 -1.70
N GLY A 154 -16.28 28.19 -1.53
CA GLY A 154 -15.55 28.51 -0.29
C GLY A 154 -15.74 27.51 0.85
N GLU A 155 -16.25 26.30 0.57
CA GLU A 155 -16.55 25.31 1.63
C GLU A 155 -15.34 24.85 2.46
N TYR A 156 -14.11 25.14 2.00
CA TYR A 156 -12.88 24.66 2.62
C TYR A 156 -12.04 25.78 3.24
N ASP A 157 -12.44 27.06 3.08
CA ASP A 157 -11.59 28.23 3.37
C ASP A 157 -11.14 28.30 4.83
N ASP A 158 -12.01 27.92 5.77
CA ASP A 158 -11.74 27.98 7.21
C ASP A 158 -11.32 26.63 7.83
N LEU A 159 -11.06 25.59 7.00
CA LEU A 159 -10.74 24.27 7.51
C LEU A 159 -9.23 24.10 7.75
N GLY A 160 -8.87 23.64 8.94
CA GLY A 160 -7.54 23.10 9.21
C GLY A 160 -7.31 21.78 8.49
N GLU A 161 -6.03 21.40 8.29
CA GLU A 161 -5.64 20.21 7.49
C GLU A 161 -6.36 18.91 7.89
N ALA A 162 -6.57 18.67 9.20
CA ALA A 162 -7.26 17.46 9.67
C ALA A 162 -8.74 17.44 9.26
N ALA A 163 -9.47 18.54 9.50
CA ALA A 163 -10.87 18.69 9.14
C ALA A 163 -11.06 18.67 7.60
N LEU A 164 -10.12 19.29 6.87
CA LEU A 164 -10.11 19.23 5.40
C LEU A 164 -9.91 17.81 4.89
N ALA A 165 -8.97 17.05 5.45
CA ALA A 165 -8.71 15.67 5.07
C ALA A 165 -9.93 14.76 5.33
N GLU A 166 -10.60 14.93 6.47
CA GLU A 166 -11.84 14.21 6.79
C GLU A 166 -12.97 14.59 5.83
N ARG A 167 -13.15 15.87 5.56
CA ARG A 167 -14.19 16.38 4.64
C ARG A 167 -13.97 15.86 3.23
N LEU A 168 -12.75 15.95 2.69
CA LEU A 168 -12.42 15.43 1.36
C LEU A 168 -12.61 13.92 1.29
N THR A 169 -12.20 13.18 2.32
CA THR A 169 -12.41 11.72 2.36
C THR A 169 -13.89 11.37 2.30
N ALA A 170 -14.73 12.02 3.08
CA ALA A 170 -16.17 11.77 3.09
C ALA A 170 -16.81 12.07 1.72
N GLN A 171 -16.44 13.18 1.08
CA GLN A 171 -16.95 13.58 -0.23
C GLN A 171 -16.47 12.66 -1.35
N LEU A 172 -15.23 12.18 -1.29
CA LEU A 172 -14.70 11.20 -2.23
C LEU A 172 -15.40 9.84 -2.07
N ASP A 173 -15.66 9.41 -0.84
CA ASP A 173 -16.39 8.16 -0.56
C ASP A 173 -17.86 8.24 -1.04
N GLU A 174 -18.52 9.38 -0.84
CA GLU A 174 -19.89 9.63 -1.35
C GLU A 174 -19.99 9.41 -2.87
N ILE A 175 -18.97 9.86 -3.64
CA ILE A 175 -19.01 9.83 -5.10
C ILE A 175 -18.41 8.54 -5.66
N CYS A 176 -17.28 8.12 -5.12
CA CYS A 176 -16.51 6.99 -5.66
C CYS A 176 -16.87 5.65 -5.00
N SER A 177 -17.46 5.67 -3.80
CA SER A 177 -17.75 4.47 -2.98
C SER A 177 -16.53 3.56 -2.83
N ASP A 178 -15.36 4.18 -2.55
CA ASP A 178 -14.08 3.49 -2.47
C ASP A 178 -13.36 3.83 -1.17
N LYS A 179 -13.44 2.92 -0.20
CA LYS A 179 -12.87 3.07 1.14
C LYS A 179 -11.34 3.19 1.15
N HIS A 180 -10.67 2.85 0.05
CA HIS A 180 -9.24 3.04 -0.11
C HIS A 180 -8.87 4.47 -0.55
N LEU A 181 -9.78 5.20 -1.19
CA LEU A 181 -9.58 6.58 -1.62
C LEU A 181 -9.74 7.53 -0.44
N ARG A 182 -8.62 7.96 0.15
CA ARG A 182 -8.64 8.76 1.39
C ARG A 182 -7.59 9.86 1.38
N VAL A 183 -7.96 11.01 1.88
CA VAL A 183 -7.04 12.08 2.27
C VAL A 183 -6.78 11.95 3.78
N ARG A 184 -5.53 11.99 4.21
CA ARG A 184 -5.16 11.80 5.61
C ARG A 184 -4.24 12.90 6.08
N ALA A 185 -4.55 13.47 7.24
CA ALA A 185 -3.59 14.23 8.00
C ALA A 185 -2.55 13.28 8.61
N MET A 186 -1.28 13.63 8.47
CA MET A 186 -0.15 12.84 8.99
C MET A 186 0.54 13.60 10.11
N THR A 187 0.98 12.88 11.13
CA THR A 187 1.90 13.48 12.11
C THR A 187 3.26 13.69 11.44
N PRO A 188 3.84 14.92 11.49
CA PRO A 188 5.16 15.15 10.92
C PRO A 188 6.17 14.18 11.51
N ARG A 189 6.83 13.40 10.68
CA ARG A 189 7.95 12.56 11.13
C ARG A 189 9.07 13.51 11.55
N PRO A 190 9.66 13.38 12.75
CA PRO A 190 10.81 14.20 13.14
C PRO A 190 11.86 14.05 12.04
N ALA A 191 12.40 15.18 11.56
CA ALA A 191 13.52 15.12 10.65
C ALA A 191 14.63 14.31 11.32
N ALA A 192 15.15 13.29 10.64
CA ALA A 192 16.32 12.57 11.15
C ALA A 192 17.38 13.62 11.47
N PRO A 193 18.06 13.57 12.66
CA PRO A 193 19.03 14.56 13.03
C PRO A 193 20.08 14.62 11.93
N GLY A 194 20.18 15.79 11.27
CA GLY A 194 21.05 16.02 10.15
C GLY A 194 22.46 15.62 10.52
N ARG A 195 23.07 14.74 9.76
CA ARG A 195 24.52 14.53 9.78
C ARG A 195 25.22 15.83 9.36
N ARG A 196 25.31 16.78 10.30
CA ARG A 196 26.25 17.89 10.18
C ARG A 196 27.62 17.32 10.51
N GLY A 197 28.46 17.23 9.52
CA GLY A 197 29.87 16.86 9.71
C GLY A 197 30.37 16.18 8.46
N ARG A 198 30.94 16.97 7.55
CA ARG A 198 31.84 16.50 6.51
C ARG A 198 33.04 15.85 7.19
N ALA A 199 32.99 14.54 7.35
CA ALA A 199 34.19 13.78 7.70
C ALA A 199 34.99 13.57 6.43
N GLU A 200 36.28 13.93 6.45
CA GLU A 200 37.21 13.63 5.37
C GLU A 200 37.23 12.12 5.06
N PRO A 201 37.51 11.73 3.79
CA PRO A 201 37.55 10.34 3.40
C PRO A 201 38.72 9.65 4.06
N GLY A 202 38.47 8.98 5.19
CA GLY A 202 39.37 8.02 5.78
C GLY A 202 39.29 6.70 5.01
N PRO A 203 40.36 5.83 5.10
CA PRO A 203 40.44 4.61 4.32
C PRO A 203 39.24 3.70 4.55
N SER A 204 38.69 3.22 3.44
CA SER A 204 37.52 2.37 3.34
C SER A 204 37.57 1.20 4.32
N ARG A 205 36.79 1.30 5.41
CA ARG A 205 36.49 0.14 6.25
C ARG A 205 35.55 -0.78 5.48
N PRO A 206 35.72 -2.11 5.56
CA PRO A 206 34.82 -3.05 4.93
C PRO A 206 33.40 -2.76 5.40
N ARG A 207 32.47 -2.70 4.44
CA ARG A 207 31.02 -2.53 4.63
C ARG A 207 30.59 -3.49 5.74
N ARG A 208 30.38 -2.99 6.96
CA ARG A 208 29.65 -3.76 7.96
C ARG A 208 28.32 -4.06 7.33
N GLU A 209 28.03 -5.33 7.05
CA GLU A 209 26.67 -5.80 6.86
C GLU A 209 25.83 -5.08 7.89
N ARG A 210 24.84 -4.31 7.43
CA ARG A 210 23.78 -3.87 8.31
C ARG A 210 23.24 -5.16 8.92
N VAL A 211 23.55 -5.37 10.18
CA VAL A 211 22.82 -6.34 10.99
C VAL A 211 21.39 -5.89 10.81
N ARG A 212 20.65 -6.61 9.96
CA ARG A 212 19.21 -6.46 9.86
C ARG A 212 18.76 -6.55 11.30
N SER A 213 18.15 -5.47 11.81
CA SER A 213 17.55 -5.51 13.13
C SER A 213 16.62 -6.73 13.12
N SER A 214 16.99 -7.76 13.85
CA SER A 214 16.29 -9.03 13.89
C SER A 214 14.95 -8.81 14.59
N GLY A 215 13.93 -8.34 13.89
CA GLY A 215 12.58 -8.26 14.39
C GLY A 215 11.76 -7.13 13.79
N HIS A 216 10.76 -7.48 13.00
CA HIS A 216 9.66 -6.57 12.68
C HIS A 216 8.82 -6.43 13.96
N PRO A 217 8.55 -5.21 14.50
CA PRO A 217 7.83 -5.02 15.77
C PRO A 217 6.47 -5.71 15.85
N GLY A 218 5.80 -5.89 14.70
CA GLY A 218 4.52 -6.61 14.58
C GLY A 218 4.66 -8.05 14.12
N ASN A 219 5.87 -8.63 14.12
CA ASN A 219 6.14 -10.01 13.65
C ASN A 219 5.45 -10.32 12.30
N TYR A 220 5.55 -9.36 11.35
CA TYR A 220 4.97 -9.49 10.01
C TYR A 220 3.46 -9.74 9.97
N GLY A 221 2.74 -9.34 11.01
CA GLY A 221 1.30 -9.56 11.17
C GLY A 221 0.93 -10.86 11.87
N ILE A 222 1.85 -11.79 12.07
CA ILE A 222 1.59 -13.06 12.78
C ILE A 222 1.64 -12.80 14.30
N ARG A 223 0.48 -12.79 14.95
CA ARG A 223 0.36 -12.52 16.39
C ARG A 223 0.52 -13.76 17.24
N ARG A 224 -0.01 -14.89 16.77
CA ARG A 224 -0.05 -16.15 17.50
C ARG A 224 -0.10 -17.33 16.54
N VAL A 225 0.61 -18.38 16.86
CA VAL A 225 0.49 -19.70 16.23
C VAL A 225 0.39 -20.71 17.34
N GLU A 226 -0.59 -21.59 17.27
CA GLU A 226 -0.87 -22.52 18.37
C GLU A 226 -1.45 -23.85 17.86
N ARG A 227 -1.16 -24.93 18.58
CA ARG A 227 -1.91 -26.19 18.52
C ARG A 227 -2.93 -26.19 19.64
N LEU A 228 -4.20 -26.14 19.29
CA LEU A 228 -5.33 -26.25 20.21
C LEU A 228 -5.61 -27.74 20.54
N ASP A 229 -6.41 -27.97 21.59
CA ASP A 229 -6.89 -29.31 21.94
C ASP A 229 -7.63 -29.95 20.77
N GLY A 230 -7.56 -31.28 20.66
CA GLY A 230 -8.02 -32.02 19.50
C GLY A 230 -7.10 -31.90 18.27
N ASN A 231 -5.88 -31.41 18.48
CA ASN A 231 -4.87 -31.20 17.43
C ASN A 231 -5.37 -30.31 16.27
N VAL A 232 -5.99 -29.19 16.60
CA VAL A 232 -6.42 -28.14 15.67
C VAL A 232 -5.36 -27.04 15.64
N GLY A 233 -4.91 -26.63 14.44
CA GLY A 233 -4.01 -25.50 14.23
C GLY A 233 -4.77 -24.17 14.32
N TYR A 234 -4.11 -23.16 14.90
CA TYR A 234 -4.64 -21.81 14.97
C TYR A 234 -3.56 -20.80 14.63
N ILE A 235 -3.85 -19.86 13.72
CA ILE A 235 -2.99 -18.75 13.34
C ILE A 235 -3.78 -17.44 13.46
N ASP A 236 -3.35 -16.54 14.34
CA ASP A 236 -3.88 -15.18 14.47
C ASP A 236 -3.04 -14.25 13.58
N LEU A 237 -3.63 -13.77 12.48
CA LEU A 237 -2.96 -13.04 11.40
C LEU A 237 -3.57 -11.64 11.21
N HIS A 238 -2.89 -10.61 11.68
CA HIS A 238 -3.33 -9.20 11.63
C HIS A 238 -2.90 -8.43 10.39
N GLY A 239 -2.04 -9.01 9.55
CA GLY A 239 -1.57 -8.37 8.32
C GLY A 239 -0.84 -9.34 7.41
N VAL A 240 -0.78 -9.01 6.13
CA VAL A 240 -0.18 -9.84 5.09
C VAL A 240 1.09 -9.17 4.57
N ALA A 241 2.23 -9.45 5.18
CA ALA A 241 3.51 -8.88 4.78
C ALA A 241 4.08 -9.57 3.52
N PRO A 242 4.94 -8.88 2.74
CA PRO A 242 5.53 -9.44 1.54
C PRO A 242 6.52 -10.58 1.87
N PRO A 243 6.68 -11.60 0.98
CA PRO A 243 7.44 -12.80 1.29
C PRO A 243 8.96 -12.60 1.39
N ASP A 244 9.52 -11.57 0.79
CA ASP A 244 10.93 -11.18 0.94
C ASP A 244 11.27 -10.73 2.36
N GLU A 245 10.28 -10.21 3.10
CA GLU A 245 10.42 -9.85 4.51
C GLU A 245 9.93 -10.97 5.44
N ALA A 246 8.72 -11.49 5.18
CA ALA A 246 7.98 -12.38 6.08
C ALA A 246 8.13 -13.87 5.77
N GLY A 247 8.71 -14.25 4.62
CA GLY A 247 8.76 -15.64 4.17
C GLY A 247 9.22 -16.63 5.24
N PRO A 248 10.33 -16.40 5.95
CA PRO A 248 10.77 -17.29 7.02
C PRO A 248 9.78 -17.42 8.19
N ALA A 249 9.10 -16.34 8.55
CA ALA A 249 8.10 -16.36 9.62
C ALA A 249 6.82 -17.09 9.21
N ILE A 250 6.37 -16.90 7.98
CA ILE A 250 5.22 -17.63 7.39
C ILE A 250 5.53 -19.12 7.32
N THR A 251 6.72 -19.49 6.82
CA THR A 251 7.19 -20.89 6.80
C THR A 251 7.16 -21.52 8.19
N ALA A 252 7.70 -20.81 9.19
CA ALA A 252 7.71 -21.31 10.57
C ALA A 252 6.30 -21.49 11.13
N ALA A 253 5.37 -20.57 10.84
CA ALA A 253 3.98 -20.68 11.25
C ALA A 253 3.31 -21.91 10.65
N MET A 254 3.49 -22.14 9.32
CA MET A 254 2.94 -23.30 8.63
C MET A 254 3.56 -24.63 9.09
N GLU A 255 4.87 -24.64 9.37
CA GLU A 255 5.55 -25.82 9.94
C GLU A 255 5.05 -26.20 11.34
N LEU A 256 4.67 -25.23 12.16
CA LEU A 256 4.08 -25.52 13.49
C LEU A 256 2.70 -26.17 13.40
N VAL A 257 1.91 -25.86 12.38
CA VAL A 257 0.54 -26.37 12.22
C VAL A 257 0.42 -27.52 11.22
N LYS A 258 1.48 -27.88 10.50
CA LYS A 258 1.44 -28.89 9.42
C LYS A 258 0.89 -30.26 9.79
N GLY A 259 1.03 -30.65 11.06
CA GLY A 259 0.58 -31.95 11.59
C GLY A 259 -0.78 -31.90 12.29
N THR A 260 -1.53 -30.80 12.15
CA THR A 260 -2.86 -30.68 12.72
C THR A 260 -3.94 -31.22 11.80
N TYR A 261 -5.10 -31.59 12.32
CA TYR A 261 -6.20 -32.19 11.56
C TYR A 261 -7.19 -31.18 10.99
N ALA A 262 -7.11 -29.93 11.43
CA ALA A 262 -7.84 -28.79 10.92
C ALA A 262 -7.04 -27.52 11.21
N LEU A 263 -7.25 -26.45 10.42
CA LEU A 263 -6.58 -25.15 10.60
C LEU A 263 -7.60 -24.05 10.66
N ILE A 264 -7.46 -23.18 11.67
CA ILE A 264 -8.19 -21.93 11.81
C ILE A 264 -7.20 -20.78 11.56
N ILE A 265 -7.50 -19.90 10.59
CA ILE A 265 -6.76 -18.66 10.36
C ILE A 265 -7.67 -17.50 10.76
N ASP A 266 -7.29 -16.79 11.79
CA ASP A 266 -8.06 -15.67 12.32
C ASP A 266 -7.67 -14.37 11.62
N LEU A 267 -8.57 -13.86 10.78
CA LEU A 267 -8.42 -12.63 10.01
C LEU A 267 -9.30 -11.49 10.58
N ARG A 268 -9.95 -11.66 11.71
CA ARG A 268 -10.89 -10.67 12.26
C ARG A 268 -10.26 -9.29 12.48
N HIS A 269 -8.97 -9.22 12.72
CA HIS A 269 -8.20 -7.98 12.88
C HIS A 269 -7.16 -7.79 11.79
N ASN A 270 -7.38 -8.38 10.61
CA ASN A 270 -6.45 -8.27 9.48
C ASN A 270 -6.79 -7.05 8.61
N HIS A 271 -5.90 -6.07 8.60
CA HIS A 271 -6.07 -4.84 7.81
C HIS A 271 -5.42 -4.89 6.42
N GLY A 272 -5.02 -6.08 5.97
CA GLY A 272 -4.50 -6.31 4.63
C GLY A 272 -2.98 -6.32 4.53
N GLY A 273 -2.49 -6.01 3.35
CA GLY A 273 -1.06 -5.98 3.04
C GLY A 273 -0.73 -6.33 1.60
N SER A 274 0.37 -7.07 1.40
CA SER A 274 0.95 -7.34 0.09
C SER A 274 0.20 -8.43 -0.69
N PRO A 275 -0.16 -8.21 -1.97
CA PRO A 275 -0.68 -9.27 -2.83
C PRO A 275 0.29 -10.45 -3.02
N HIS A 276 1.60 -10.19 -3.04
CA HIS A 276 2.61 -11.25 -3.05
C HIS A 276 2.59 -12.08 -1.76
N GLY A 277 2.29 -11.43 -0.62
CA GLY A 277 2.09 -12.12 0.65
C GLY A 277 0.85 -13.01 0.61
N VAL A 278 -0.25 -12.54 0.03
CA VAL A 278 -1.47 -13.34 -0.19
C VAL A 278 -1.14 -14.59 -1.01
N ALA A 279 -0.49 -14.42 -2.16
CA ALA A 279 -0.07 -15.54 -3.01
C ALA A 279 0.85 -16.52 -2.27
N TYR A 280 1.74 -16.02 -1.40
CA TYR A 280 2.64 -16.87 -0.62
C TYR A 280 1.89 -17.68 0.44
N TRP A 281 0.95 -17.08 1.19
CA TRP A 281 0.08 -17.80 2.13
C TRP A 281 -0.78 -18.84 1.42
N CYS A 282 -1.43 -18.48 0.31
CA CYS A 282 -2.21 -19.39 -0.50
C CYS A 282 -1.38 -20.58 -0.97
N SER A 283 -0.11 -20.37 -1.33
CA SER A 283 0.78 -21.42 -1.84
C SER A 283 1.03 -22.56 -0.85
N TYR A 284 0.81 -22.36 0.43
CA TYR A 284 0.83 -23.46 1.41
C TYR A 284 -0.44 -24.31 1.39
N LEU A 285 -1.50 -23.83 0.77
CA LEU A 285 -2.84 -24.44 0.81
C LEU A 285 -3.23 -25.09 -0.54
N PHE A 286 -2.38 -24.96 -1.57
CA PHE A 286 -2.56 -25.56 -2.88
C PHE A 286 -1.34 -26.41 -3.28
N PRO A 287 -1.51 -27.46 -4.13
CA PRO A 287 -0.48 -28.48 -4.32
C PRO A 287 0.77 -28.00 -5.07
N ASP A 288 0.64 -27.09 -6.03
CA ASP A 288 1.72 -26.66 -6.92
C ASP A 288 1.43 -25.30 -7.59
N ALA A 289 2.06 -25.01 -8.74
CA ALA A 289 1.96 -23.73 -9.44
C ALA A 289 0.71 -23.58 -10.34
N ASP A 290 -0.24 -24.48 -10.28
CA ASP A 290 -1.34 -24.55 -11.26
C ASP A 290 -2.58 -23.75 -10.84
N THR A 291 -2.62 -23.21 -9.61
CA THR A 291 -3.77 -22.46 -9.14
C THR A 291 -3.62 -20.99 -9.45
N HIS A 292 -4.46 -20.47 -10.34
CA HIS A 292 -4.59 -19.03 -10.60
C HIS A 292 -5.35 -18.39 -9.45
N LEU A 293 -4.67 -17.55 -8.67
CA LEU A 293 -5.17 -16.98 -7.43
C LEU A 293 -5.90 -15.65 -7.64
N GLY A 294 -5.36 -14.80 -8.51
CA GLY A 294 -5.91 -13.47 -8.73
C GLY A 294 -5.16 -12.68 -9.79
N ASP A 295 -5.78 -11.61 -10.25
CA ASP A 295 -5.22 -10.64 -11.17
C ASP A 295 -5.27 -9.25 -10.55
N ILE A 296 -4.28 -8.42 -10.87
CA ILE A 296 -4.31 -6.99 -10.59
C ILE A 296 -4.20 -6.25 -11.93
N TYR A 297 -5.32 -5.65 -12.34
CA TYR A 297 -5.39 -4.81 -13.53
C TYR A 297 -5.05 -3.36 -13.18
N ARG A 298 -4.13 -2.76 -13.91
CA ARG A 298 -3.69 -1.37 -13.80
C ARG A 298 -4.33 -0.53 -14.90
N ALA A 299 -5.11 0.48 -14.54
CA ALA A 299 -5.76 1.34 -15.52
C ALA A 299 -4.79 2.30 -16.22
N ASP A 300 -3.71 2.71 -15.53
CA ASP A 300 -2.71 3.66 -16.03
C ASP A 300 -1.82 3.09 -17.15
N THR A 301 -1.62 1.76 -17.17
CA THR A 301 -0.77 1.08 -18.17
C THR A 301 -1.55 0.08 -19.03
N GLY A 302 -2.77 -0.31 -18.64
CA GLY A 302 -3.52 -1.39 -19.25
C GLY A 302 -2.95 -2.80 -18.97
N GLU A 303 -1.94 -2.89 -18.10
CA GLU A 303 -1.27 -4.15 -17.78
C GLU A 303 -2.04 -4.93 -16.72
N THR A 304 -2.00 -6.26 -16.82
CA THR A 304 -2.50 -7.21 -15.81
C THR A 304 -1.34 -7.99 -15.24
N THR A 305 -1.19 -7.96 -13.91
CA THR A 305 -0.26 -8.83 -13.18
C THR A 305 -1.05 -10.02 -12.65
N GLN A 306 -0.65 -11.23 -13.00
CA GLN A 306 -1.27 -12.46 -12.54
C GLN A 306 -0.56 -13.02 -11.30
N PHE A 307 -1.33 -13.52 -10.36
CA PHE A 307 -0.84 -14.21 -9.17
C PHE A 307 -1.24 -15.67 -9.21
N TRP A 308 -0.24 -16.52 -9.07
CA TRP A 308 -0.39 -17.99 -9.10
C TRP A 308 0.17 -18.59 -7.82
N SER A 309 -0.30 -19.78 -7.44
CA SER A 309 0.36 -20.56 -6.42
C SER A 309 1.80 -20.87 -6.85
N LEU A 310 2.73 -20.85 -5.90
CA LEU A 310 4.15 -21.04 -6.18
C LEU A 310 4.44 -22.53 -6.40
N ALA A 311 5.30 -22.86 -7.36
CA ALA A 311 5.77 -24.22 -7.60
C ALA A 311 6.48 -24.81 -6.37
N TYR A 312 7.16 -23.98 -5.60
CA TYR A 312 7.90 -24.38 -4.40
C TYR A 312 7.63 -23.39 -3.26
N VAL A 313 7.40 -23.93 -2.08
CA VAL A 313 7.46 -23.21 -0.80
C VAL A 313 8.35 -24.02 0.15
N PRO A 314 9.13 -23.36 1.03
CA PRO A 314 9.90 -24.09 2.04
C PRO A 314 8.96 -24.82 3.01
N GLY A 315 9.32 -26.02 3.42
CA GLY A 315 8.53 -26.81 4.36
C GLY A 315 7.38 -27.58 3.74
N THR A 316 6.33 -27.84 4.51
CA THR A 316 5.22 -28.72 4.15
C THR A 316 3.96 -27.94 3.82
N ARG A 317 3.30 -28.29 2.73
CA ARG A 317 1.98 -27.73 2.36
C ARG A 317 0.88 -28.38 3.21
N TYR A 318 -0.21 -27.65 3.37
CA TYR A 318 -1.39 -28.07 4.12
C TYR A 318 -2.55 -28.27 3.14
N LEU A 319 -2.67 -29.47 2.58
CA LEU A 319 -3.48 -29.70 1.37
C LEU A 319 -4.87 -30.29 1.64
N ASP A 320 -4.95 -31.30 2.50
CA ASP A 320 -6.13 -32.18 2.61
C ASP A 320 -7.05 -31.81 3.78
N GLN A 321 -6.53 -31.17 4.78
CA GLN A 321 -7.26 -30.84 5.99
C GLN A 321 -8.15 -29.59 5.78
N PRO A 322 -9.30 -29.50 6.45
CA PRO A 322 -10.16 -28.33 6.36
C PRO A 322 -9.50 -27.07 6.91
N VAL A 323 -9.79 -25.95 6.27
CA VAL A 323 -9.34 -24.60 6.67
C VAL A 323 -10.55 -23.74 6.92
N TYR A 324 -10.55 -23.04 8.05
CA TYR A 324 -11.57 -22.11 8.50
C TYR A 324 -10.95 -20.72 8.60
N LEU A 325 -11.61 -19.72 8.02
CA LEU A 325 -11.18 -18.32 8.07
C LEU A 325 -12.15 -17.53 8.93
N LEU A 326 -11.66 -16.87 9.97
CA LEU A 326 -12.50 -16.02 10.80
C LEU A 326 -12.45 -14.59 10.29
N THR A 327 -13.62 -13.99 10.09
CA THR A 327 -13.74 -12.62 9.54
C THR A 327 -14.56 -11.71 10.44
N SER A 328 -14.29 -10.40 10.32
CA SER A 328 -15.09 -9.32 10.89
C SER A 328 -15.20 -8.17 9.88
N HIS A 329 -15.99 -7.15 10.19
CA HIS A 329 -16.05 -5.92 9.41
C HIS A 329 -14.71 -5.15 9.34
N GLU A 330 -13.74 -5.46 10.24
CA GLU A 330 -12.38 -4.90 10.23
C GLU A 330 -11.44 -5.64 9.25
N THR A 331 -11.80 -6.88 8.85
CA THR A 331 -11.04 -7.63 7.84
C THR A 331 -11.06 -6.83 6.54
N PHE A 332 -9.87 -6.44 6.02
CA PHE A 332 -9.80 -5.48 4.92
C PHE A 332 -8.68 -5.78 3.92
N SER A 333 -8.85 -5.30 2.64
CA SER A 333 -7.80 -5.28 1.61
C SER A 333 -7.15 -6.66 1.38
N GLY A 334 -5.83 -6.82 1.55
CA GLY A 334 -5.13 -8.11 1.39
C GLY A 334 -5.61 -9.22 2.34
N GLY A 335 -6.25 -8.88 3.47
CA GLY A 335 -6.93 -9.86 4.34
C GLY A 335 -8.19 -10.40 3.68
N GLU A 336 -8.94 -9.52 2.99
CA GLU A 336 -10.09 -9.91 2.19
C GLU A 336 -9.69 -10.69 0.95
N ASP A 337 -8.57 -10.31 0.30
CA ASP A 337 -8.03 -11.03 -0.86
C ASP A 337 -7.69 -12.48 -0.51
N LEU A 338 -7.00 -12.70 0.61
CA LEU A 338 -6.72 -14.04 1.13
C LEU A 338 -8.01 -14.84 1.37
N CYS A 339 -9.00 -14.21 2.01
CA CYS A 339 -10.29 -14.80 2.32
C CYS A 339 -11.07 -15.15 1.05
N TYR A 340 -11.25 -14.16 0.16
CA TYR A 340 -12.03 -14.29 -1.08
C TYR A 340 -11.42 -15.34 -2.02
N THR A 341 -10.10 -15.33 -2.16
CA THR A 341 -9.38 -16.29 -3.01
C THR A 341 -9.57 -17.72 -2.52
N LEU A 342 -9.37 -17.97 -1.22
CA LEU A 342 -9.51 -19.32 -0.65
C LEU A 342 -10.96 -19.81 -0.68
N GLN A 343 -11.93 -18.92 -0.44
CA GLN A 343 -13.35 -19.25 -0.53
C GLN A 343 -13.76 -19.55 -2.00
N ALA A 344 -13.40 -18.66 -2.95
CA ALA A 344 -13.76 -18.84 -4.36
C ALA A 344 -13.18 -20.12 -4.97
N GLN A 345 -12.00 -20.55 -4.52
CA GLN A 345 -11.37 -21.82 -4.90
C GLN A 345 -11.95 -23.02 -4.13
N GLY A 346 -12.90 -22.83 -3.22
CA GLY A 346 -13.45 -23.90 -2.38
C GLY A 346 -12.45 -24.50 -1.39
N ARG A 347 -11.35 -23.79 -1.09
CA ARG A 347 -10.27 -24.30 -0.23
C ARG A 347 -10.50 -24.05 1.25
N ALA A 348 -11.25 -23.03 1.59
CA ALA A 348 -11.55 -22.68 2.97
C ALA A 348 -13.00 -22.27 3.15
N GLN A 349 -13.52 -22.41 4.38
CA GLN A 349 -14.82 -21.91 4.81
C GLN A 349 -14.64 -20.61 5.59
N VAL A 350 -15.46 -19.62 5.29
CA VAL A 350 -15.45 -18.31 5.94
C VAL A 350 -16.53 -18.27 7.02
N ILE A 351 -16.15 -17.91 8.24
CA ILE A 351 -17.02 -17.87 9.42
C ILE A 351 -16.86 -16.52 10.09
N GLY A 352 -17.97 -15.81 10.31
CA GLY A 352 -17.95 -14.51 10.98
C GLY A 352 -18.86 -13.49 10.34
N GLU A 353 -18.39 -12.25 10.26
CA GLU A 353 -19.10 -11.13 9.65
C GLU A 353 -18.62 -10.89 8.22
N THR A 354 -19.47 -10.21 7.44
CA THR A 354 -19.08 -9.65 6.15
C THR A 354 -17.91 -8.68 6.35
N THR A 355 -16.91 -8.76 5.48
CA THR A 355 -15.68 -7.95 5.58
C THR A 355 -15.85 -6.51 5.10
N GLY A 356 -14.81 -5.69 5.19
CA GLY A 356 -14.86 -4.25 4.98
C GLY A 356 -15.16 -3.76 3.56
N GLY A 357 -14.88 -4.56 2.51
CA GLY A 357 -15.20 -4.23 1.12
C GLY A 357 -14.20 -3.34 0.41
N GLY A 358 -12.90 -3.61 0.52
CA GLY A 358 -11.84 -2.87 -0.19
C GLY A 358 -10.98 -3.76 -1.07
N ALA A 359 -11.13 -3.67 -2.41
CA ALA A 359 -10.45 -4.55 -3.37
C ALA A 359 -9.45 -3.83 -4.29
N HIS A 360 -9.22 -2.54 -4.09
CA HIS A 360 -8.41 -1.75 -5.00
C HIS A 360 -7.01 -1.45 -4.43
N PRO A 361 -5.92 -1.96 -5.03
CA PRO A 361 -4.56 -1.59 -4.64
C PRO A 361 -4.34 -0.08 -4.72
N THR A 362 -3.68 0.48 -3.70
CA THR A 362 -3.50 1.93 -3.54
C THR A 362 -2.04 2.35 -3.55
N ARG A 363 -1.82 3.63 -3.90
CA ARG A 363 -0.59 4.36 -3.60
C ARG A 363 -0.90 5.50 -2.65
N THR A 364 -0.13 5.61 -1.59
CA THR A 364 -0.18 6.78 -0.72
C THR A 364 0.82 7.80 -1.23
N ILE A 365 0.32 8.97 -1.65
CA ILE A 365 1.10 10.04 -2.26
C ILE A 365 1.09 11.22 -1.29
N PRO A 366 2.25 11.64 -0.76
CA PRO A 366 2.34 12.84 0.05
C PRO A 366 1.95 14.09 -0.75
N ILE A 367 1.06 14.91 -0.20
CA ILE A 367 0.71 16.24 -0.70
C ILE A 367 1.56 17.30 0.01
N SER A 368 1.74 17.11 1.33
CA SER A 368 2.59 17.95 2.19
C SER A 368 3.28 17.08 3.23
N ARG A 369 3.99 17.68 4.18
CA ARG A 369 4.55 16.95 5.34
C ARG A 369 3.48 16.43 6.29
N THR A 370 2.29 16.96 6.21
CA THR A 370 1.18 16.74 7.14
C THR A 370 -0.07 16.20 6.47
N VAL A 371 -0.10 16.09 5.12
CA VAL A 371 -1.24 15.57 4.37
C VAL A 371 -0.77 14.63 3.28
N ALA A 372 -1.43 13.49 3.15
CA ALA A 372 -1.24 12.54 2.06
C ALA A 372 -2.60 12.07 1.50
N VAL A 373 -2.62 11.69 0.24
CA VAL A 373 -3.77 11.04 -0.39
C VAL A 373 -3.42 9.59 -0.74
N SER A 374 -4.33 8.67 -0.41
CA SER A 374 -4.29 7.28 -0.86
C SER A 374 -5.18 7.16 -2.08
N VAL A 375 -4.61 6.86 -3.24
CA VAL A 375 -5.33 6.77 -4.51
C VAL A 375 -5.27 5.33 -5.02
N PRO A 376 -6.42 4.65 -5.19
CA PRO A 376 -6.51 3.38 -5.88
C PRO A 376 -6.09 3.52 -7.35
N PHE A 377 -5.03 2.81 -7.75
CA PHE A 377 -4.48 2.87 -9.11
C PHE A 377 -4.72 1.60 -9.93
N ALA A 378 -5.23 0.56 -9.26
CA ALA A 378 -5.45 -0.74 -9.83
C ALA A 378 -6.70 -1.40 -9.20
N ARG A 379 -7.17 -2.48 -9.80
CA ARG A 379 -8.27 -3.29 -9.26
C ARG A 379 -7.90 -4.76 -9.25
N SER A 380 -8.27 -5.46 -8.19
CA SER A 380 -8.21 -6.91 -8.14
C SER A 380 -9.31 -7.53 -8.99
N VAL A 381 -9.03 -8.69 -9.61
CA VAL A 381 -10.00 -9.53 -10.31
C VAL A 381 -9.72 -10.97 -9.93
N ASN A 382 -10.70 -11.64 -9.34
CA ASN A 382 -10.57 -13.06 -9.02
C ASN A 382 -10.91 -13.91 -10.27
N PRO A 383 -10.06 -14.87 -10.66
CA PRO A 383 -10.23 -15.62 -11.91
C PRO A 383 -11.44 -16.59 -11.89
N VAL A 384 -11.89 -17.01 -10.71
CA VAL A 384 -13.05 -17.92 -10.57
C VAL A 384 -14.35 -17.16 -10.71
N THR A 385 -14.46 -15.98 -10.06
CA THR A 385 -15.70 -15.19 -10.03
C THR A 385 -15.78 -14.12 -11.12
N GLY A 386 -14.65 -13.76 -11.76
CA GLY A 386 -14.55 -12.67 -12.72
C GLY A 386 -14.74 -11.27 -12.11
N THR A 387 -14.84 -11.19 -10.77
CA THR A 387 -15.10 -9.95 -10.04
C THR A 387 -14.22 -9.85 -8.78
N ASN A 388 -14.60 -9.01 -7.83
CA ASN A 388 -13.93 -8.82 -6.55
C ASN A 388 -14.93 -8.43 -5.45
N TRP A 389 -14.43 -8.17 -4.25
CA TRP A 389 -15.20 -7.83 -3.05
C TRP A 389 -15.39 -6.33 -2.83
N GLN A 390 -15.09 -5.47 -3.81
CA GLN A 390 -15.22 -4.01 -3.65
C GLN A 390 -16.64 -3.61 -3.28
N GLY A 391 -16.78 -2.87 -2.18
CA GLY A 391 -18.05 -2.33 -1.69
C GLY A 391 -18.96 -3.36 -1.01
N THR A 392 -18.89 -4.64 -1.38
CA THR A 392 -19.72 -5.72 -0.82
C THR A 392 -19.09 -6.44 0.35
N GLY A 393 -17.76 -6.48 0.41
CA GLY A 393 -17.03 -7.37 1.30
C GLY A 393 -17.09 -8.84 0.87
N VAL A 394 -16.38 -9.68 1.60
CA VAL A 394 -16.47 -11.13 1.48
C VAL A 394 -17.61 -11.60 2.40
N LEU A 395 -18.61 -12.25 1.80
CA LEU A 395 -19.72 -12.81 2.55
C LEU A 395 -19.30 -14.12 3.22
N PRO A 396 -19.54 -14.32 4.52
CA PRO A 396 -19.19 -15.57 5.18
C PRO A 396 -20.10 -16.72 4.75
N ASP A 397 -19.56 -17.94 4.70
CA ASP A 397 -20.32 -19.19 4.52
C ASP A 397 -21.20 -19.50 5.75
N THR A 398 -20.69 -19.08 6.93
CA THR A 398 -21.44 -19.15 8.20
C THR A 398 -21.43 -17.76 8.83
N ALA A 399 -22.56 -17.05 8.73
CA ALA A 399 -22.73 -15.71 9.26
C ALA A 399 -23.00 -15.77 10.78
N VAL A 400 -22.07 -15.22 11.57
CA VAL A 400 -22.18 -15.08 13.03
C VAL A 400 -21.46 -13.80 13.46
N PRO A 401 -21.78 -13.23 14.63
CA PRO A 401 -20.98 -12.13 15.18
C PRO A 401 -19.49 -12.49 15.27
N ALA A 402 -18.61 -11.55 15.01
CA ALA A 402 -17.16 -11.78 15.05
C ALA A 402 -16.69 -12.38 16.39
N ALA A 403 -17.32 -12.02 17.50
CA ALA A 403 -17.01 -12.54 18.81
C ALA A 403 -17.29 -14.06 18.94
N GLU A 404 -18.24 -14.59 18.18
CA GLU A 404 -18.66 -16.01 18.21
C GLU A 404 -17.93 -16.84 17.14
N ALA A 405 -17.32 -16.21 16.15
CA ALA A 405 -16.72 -16.89 15.00
C ALA A 405 -15.67 -17.94 15.40
N TYR A 406 -14.87 -17.66 16.42
CA TYR A 406 -13.86 -18.60 16.92
C TYR A 406 -14.51 -19.88 17.46
N ASP A 407 -15.51 -19.77 18.33
CA ASP A 407 -16.15 -20.94 18.95
C ASP A 407 -16.89 -21.79 17.91
N VAL A 408 -17.52 -21.14 16.91
CA VAL A 408 -18.19 -21.82 15.81
C VAL A 408 -17.18 -22.59 14.94
N ALA A 409 -16.09 -21.95 14.51
CA ALA A 409 -15.07 -22.58 13.70
C ALA A 409 -14.35 -23.71 14.46
N TYR A 410 -14.01 -23.48 15.73
CA TYR A 410 -13.36 -24.48 16.55
C TYR A 410 -14.28 -25.68 16.78
N GLY A 411 -15.55 -25.44 17.04
CA GLY A 411 -16.54 -26.51 17.15
C GLY A 411 -16.69 -27.32 15.85
N GLN A 412 -16.64 -26.68 14.67
CA GLN A 412 -16.63 -27.37 13.37
C GLN A 412 -15.35 -28.19 13.18
N ALA A 413 -14.18 -27.64 13.50
CA ALA A 413 -12.89 -28.30 13.45
C ALA A 413 -12.86 -29.53 14.35
N LEU A 414 -13.34 -29.44 15.61
CA LEU A 414 -13.41 -30.56 16.56
C LEU A 414 -14.35 -31.66 16.06
N ARG A 415 -15.52 -31.32 15.49
CA ARG A 415 -16.43 -32.33 14.91
C ARG A 415 -15.77 -33.02 13.71
N HIS A 416 -15.02 -32.30 12.88
CA HIS A 416 -14.23 -32.93 11.81
C HIS A 416 -13.21 -33.92 12.39
N VAL A 417 -12.43 -33.53 13.42
CA VAL A 417 -11.47 -34.42 14.07
C VAL A 417 -12.14 -35.69 14.60
N LEU A 418 -13.32 -35.57 15.19
CA LEU A 418 -14.09 -36.71 15.71
C LEU A 418 -14.72 -37.58 14.61
N SER A 419 -14.84 -37.07 13.38
CA SER A 419 -15.38 -37.82 12.23
C SER A 419 -14.36 -38.67 11.50
N ILE A 420 -13.08 -38.46 11.75
CA ILE A 420 -11.97 -39.18 11.11
C ILE A 420 -11.28 -40.11 12.14
N SER A 421 -10.43 -41.01 11.63
CA SER A 421 -9.65 -41.89 12.50
C SER A 421 -8.46 -41.16 13.08
N VAL A 422 -8.50 -40.88 14.39
CA VAL A 422 -7.42 -40.21 15.13
C VAL A 422 -7.00 -41.03 16.35
N PRO A 423 -5.79 -40.83 16.90
CA PRO A 423 -5.37 -41.48 18.13
C PRO A 423 -6.33 -41.16 19.29
N PRO A 424 -6.62 -42.15 20.20
CA PRO A 424 -7.54 -41.97 21.32
C PRO A 424 -7.30 -40.71 22.18
N PRO A 425 -6.06 -40.33 22.52
CA PRO A 425 -5.83 -39.09 23.28
C PRO A 425 -6.31 -37.83 22.56
N VAL A 426 -6.16 -37.76 21.24
CA VAL A 426 -6.64 -36.63 20.42
C VAL A 426 -8.17 -36.58 20.41
N ALA A 427 -8.81 -37.76 20.28
CA ALA A 427 -10.28 -37.84 20.33
C ALA A 427 -10.82 -37.41 21.71
N ASP A 428 -10.11 -37.75 22.78
CA ASP A 428 -10.52 -37.37 24.15
C ASP A 428 -10.34 -35.87 24.37
N GLU A 429 -9.21 -35.29 23.93
CA GLU A 429 -9.02 -33.83 23.87
C GLU A 429 -10.16 -33.14 23.08
N ALA A 430 -10.47 -33.64 21.89
CA ALA A 430 -11.50 -33.05 21.03
C ALA A 430 -12.89 -33.09 21.66
N ARG A 431 -13.27 -34.20 22.32
CA ARG A 431 -14.55 -34.32 23.03
C ARG A 431 -14.62 -33.36 24.22
N ALA A 432 -13.55 -33.30 25.02
CA ALA A 432 -13.48 -32.40 26.19
C ALA A 432 -13.57 -30.92 25.74
N ALA A 433 -12.80 -30.52 24.73
CA ALA A 433 -12.85 -29.16 24.18
C ALA A 433 -14.23 -28.82 23.62
N LEU A 434 -14.84 -29.74 22.84
CA LEU A 434 -16.18 -29.53 22.27
C LEU A 434 -17.27 -29.38 23.34
N ALA A 435 -17.17 -30.14 24.43
CA ALA A 435 -18.10 -30.03 25.56
C ALA A 435 -17.93 -28.72 26.36
N GLY A 436 -16.74 -28.10 26.29
CA GLY A 436 -16.45 -26.82 26.95
C GLY A 436 -16.87 -25.58 26.12
N LEU A 437 -17.23 -25.76 24.86
CA LEU A 437 -17.66 -24.62 24.01
C LEU A 437 -19.06 -24.14 24.43
N PRO A 438 -19.33 -22.84 24.35
CA PRO A 438 -20.67 -22.30 24.52
C PRO A 438 -21.65 -22.95 23.53
N ALA A 439 -22.89 -23.19 23.97
CA ALA A 439 -23.94 -23.65 23.06
C ALA A 439 -24.15 -22.58 21.96
N PRO A 440 -24.27 -22.99 20.67
CA PRO A 440 -24.55 -22.02 19.61
C PRO A 440 -25.82 -21.24 19.96
N ALA A 441 -25.77 -19.92 19.77
CA ALA A 441 -26.95 -19.09 19.93
C ALA A 441 -28.07 -19.65 19.03
N ARG A 442 -29.23 -19.94 19.61
CA ARG A 442 -30.38 -20.44 18.84
C ARG A 442 -30.77 -19.36 17.85
N ASP A 443 -30.89 -19.72 16.57
CA ASP A 443 -31.43 -18.86 15.53
C ASP A 443 -32.73 -18.19 16.01
N ALA A 444 -32.68 -16.88 16.24
CA ALA A 444 -33.85 -16.07 16.56
C ALA A 444 -34.76 -15.81 15.34
N THR A 445 -34.48 -16.46 14.20
CA THR A 445 -35.20 -16.24 12.93
C THR A 445 -36.15 -17.40 12.56
N ALA A 446 -36.46 -18.33 13.49
CA ALA A 446 -37.46 -19.37 13.23
C ALA A 446 -38.71 -19.18 14.15
N GLN A 447 -39.32 -18.01 14.07
CA GLN A 447 -40.70 -17.77 14.51
C GLN A 447 -41.32 -16.62 13.70
N ASP A 448 -42.09 -16.97 12.72
CA ASP A 448 -43.40 -16.61 12.18
C ASP A 448 -43.47 -16.72 10.65
#